data_75347c1c1919bb985de41b0487e955a2
#
_entry.id   75347c1c1919bb985de41b0487e955a2
#
_cell.length_a   1.000
_cell.length_b   1.000
_cell.length_c   1.000
_cell.angle_alpha   90.00
_cell.angle_beta   90.00
_cell.angle_gamma   90.00
#
_symmetry.space_group_name_H-M   'P 1'
#
loop_
_entity.id
_entity.type
_entity.pdbx_description
1 polymer ?
#
loop_
_entity_poly.entity_id
_entity_poly.type
_entity_poly.pdbx_seq_one_letter_code
_entity_poly.pdbx_strand_id
1 'polypeptide(L)'
;MNSRSIIFIAFILLLCTSCRKEKEMTLSGLDVRDFQTEVDGQLTNLYVLKNQNGMEVCITNYGGRVVSLMVPDRNGKMEDIVCGYPTIAEYLAKKQNFGATIGRYIGRIMYSTFTLDSITYHLVPNTGEHCAHGGDPGFASKIWQAEQLDENALKLSLFSPDGENGFPGNLQVHVIFVVTNDNELDIH
;
A
#
# COMPACT_ATOMS: atom_id res chain seq x y z
N MET A 1 -48.48 -54.62 30.74
CA MET A 1 -47.80 -54.58 29.42
C MET A 1 -47.12 -53.24 29.31
N ASN A 2 -45.77 -53.23 29.51
CA ASN A 2 -44.99 -52.03 29.60
C ASN A 2 -44.40 -51.68 28.22
N SER A 3 -44.81 -50.50 27.71
CA SER A 3 -44.19 -49.93 26.50
C SER A 3 -43.01 -49.05 26.94
N ARG A 4 -41.79 -49.44 26.55
CA ARG A 4 -40.57 -48.63 26.76
C ARG A 4 -40.37 -47.74 25.54
N SER A 5 -40.56 -46.43 25.73
CA SER A 5 -40.21 -45.41 24.74
C SER A 5 -38.69 -45.22 24.76
N ILE A 6 -38.05 -45.52 23.64
CA ILE A 6 -36.64 -45.26 23.39
C ILE A 6 -36.53 -43.86 22.77
N ILE A 7 -35.98 -42.92 23.54
CA ILE A 7 -35.68 -41.57 23.06
C ILE A 7 -34.32 -41.61 22.39
N PHE A 8 -34.31 -41.46 21.05
CA PHE A 8 -33.07 -41.24 20.28
C PHE A 8 -32.66 -39.77 20.40
N ILE A 9 -31.62 -39.48 21.18
CA ILE A 9 -30.98 -38.17 21.23
C ILE A 9 -29.99 -38.15 20.05
N ALA A 10 -30.36 -37.49 18.97
CA ALA A 10 -29.45 -37.18 17.88
C ALA A 10 -28.50 -36.06 18.30
N PHE A 11 -27.26 -36.40 18.56
CA PHE A 11 -26.16 -35.45 18.81
C PHE A 11 -25.73 -34.86 17.46
N ILE A 12 -26.25 -33.67 17.12
CA ILE A 12 -25.79 -32.89 15.95
C ILE A 12 -24.45 -32.33 16.32
N LEU A 13 -23.36 -32.95 15.87
CA LEU A 13 -22.02 -32.32 15.87
C LEU A 13 -22.03 -31.17 14.86
N LEU A 14 -22.14 -29.95 15.34
CA LEU A 14 -21.82 -28.78 14.55
C LEU A 14 -20.29 -28.77 14.31
N LEU A 15 -19.88 -29.28 13.17
CA LEU A 15 -18.53 -29.06 12.63
C LEU A 15 -18.42 -27.58 12.25
N CYS A 16 -17.95 -26.75 13.19
CA CYS A 16 -17.41 -25.44 12.86
C CYS A 16 -16.15 -25.65 12.01
N THR A 17 -16.31 -25.78 10.71
CA THR A 17 -15.20 -25.61 9.78
C THR A 17 -14.76 -24.15 9.87
N SER A 18 -13.79 -23.89 10.75
CA SER A 18 -13.03 -22.65 10.73
C SER A 18 -12.39 -22.59 9.34
N CYS A 19 -12.97 -21.78 8.47
CA CYS A 19 -12.40 -21.50 7.15
C CYS A 19 -11.10 -20.71 7.40
N ARG A 20 -10.02 -21.44 7.63
CA ARG A 20 -8.67 -20.88 7.68
C ARG A 20 -8.39 -20.49 6.22
N LYS A 21 -8.53 -19.17 5.89
CA LYS A 21 -8.09 -18.68 4.59
C LYS A 21 -6.67 -19.18 4.37
N GLU A 22 -6.44 -19.87 3.27
CA GLU A 22 -5.10 -20.30 2.87
C GLU A 22 -4.16 -19.10 2.82
N LYS A 23 -2.90 -19.37 3.12
CA LYS A 23 -1.85 -18.35 3.13
C LYS A 23 -1.59 -17.93 1.69
N GLU A 24 -1.91 -16.68 1.35
CA GLU A 24 -1.68 -16.14 0.01
C GLU A 24 -0.27 -15.55 -0.05
N MET A 25 0.67 -16.36 -0.50
CA MET A 25 2.08 -15.98 -0.62
C MET A 25 2.37 -15.41 -2.00
N THR A 26 3.07 -14.30 -2.03
CA THR A 26 3.59 -13.68 -3.24
C THR A 26 4.85 -14.40 -3.73
N LEU A 27 5.30 -14.09 -4.94
CA LEU A 27 6.55 -14.65 -5.49
C LEU A 27 7.78 -14.23 -4.66
N SER A 28 7.75 -13.03 -4.08
CA SER A 28 8.78 -12.52 -3.16
C SER A 28 8.71 -13.11 -1.74
N GLY A 29 7.71 -13.97 -1.45
CA GLY A 29 7.54 -14.61 -0.16
C GLY A 29 6.80 -13.74 0.88
N LEU A 30 6.15 -12.65 0.46
CA LEU A 30 5.30 -11.85 1.34
C LEU A 30 3.95 -12.55 1.57
N ASP A 31 3.42 -12.43 2.78
CA ASP A 31 2.05 -12.82 3.10
C ASP A 31 1.14 -11.60 2.96
N VAL A 32 0.16 -11.65 2.06
CA VAL A 32 -0.80 -10.54 1.83
C VAL A 32 -1.47 -10.11 3.13
N ARG A 33 -1.72 -11.05 4.06
CA ARG A 33 -2.38 -10.77 5.34
C ARG A 33 -1.55 -9.90 6.29
N ASP A 34 -0.21 -9.93 6.17
CA ASP A 34 0.69 -9.13 6.98
C ASP A 34 0.63 -7.63 6.61
N PHE A 35 -0.11 -7.30 5.54
CA PHE A 35 -0.41 -5.93 5.12
C PHE A 35 -1.86 -5.52 5.37
N GLN A 36 -2.69 -6.41 5.90
CA GLN A 36 -4.10 -6.16 6.17
C GLN A 36 -4.30 -5.74 7.62
N THR A 37 -4.37 -4.43 7.86
CA THR A 37 -4.68 -3.87 9.18
C THR A 37 -5.46 -2.57 9.04
N GLU A 38 -6.05 -2.12 10.13
CA GLU A 38 -6.69 -0.82 10.20
C GLU A 38 -5.73 0.20 10.81
N VAL A 39 -5.56 1.33 10.11
CA VAL A 39 -4.76 2.47 10.54
C VAL A 39 -5.63 3.72 10.38
N ASP A 40 -5.87 4.45 11.46
CA ASP A 40 -6.70 5.66 11.48
C ASP A 40 -8.11 5.46 10.86
N GLY A 41 -8.72 4.30 11.11
CA GLY A 41 -10.05 3.95 10.60
C GLY A 41 -10.10 3.55 9.13
N GLN A 42 -8.95 3.37 8.47
CA GLN A 42 -8.82 2.95 7.08
C GLN A 42 -8.06 1.62 6.97
N LEU A 43 -8.50 0.76 6.05
CA LEU A 43 -7.85 -0.54 5.83
C LEU A 43 -6.64 -0.40 4.91
N THR A 44 -5.51 -0.97 5.34
CA THR A 44 -4.35 -1.21 4.49
C THR A 44 -4.47 -2.58 3.80
N ASN A 45 -3.82 -2.72 2.66
CA ASN A 45 -3.75 -3.99 1.93
C ASN A 45 -2.47 -4.07 1.08
N LEU A 46 -2.17 -5.28 0.60
CA LEU A 46 -1.16 -5.55 -0.41
C LEU A 46 -1.86 -6.00 -1.70
N TYR A 47 -1.56 -5.32 -2.80
CA TYR A 47 -2.06 -5.60 -4.13
C TYR A 47 -0.94 -6.24 -4.94
N VAL A 48 -1.24 -7.37 -5.58
CA VAL A 48 -0.27 -8.14 -6.36
C VAL A 48 -0.62 -8.01 -7.84
N LEU A 49 0.27 -7.38 -8.60
CA LEU A 49 0.14 -7.21 -10.04
C LEU A 49 1.05 -8.19 -10.75
N LYS A 50 0.55 -8.81 -11.82
CA LYS A 50 1.30 -9.82 -12.59
C LYS A 50 1.11 -9.59 -14.08
N ASN A 51 2.16 -9.88 -14.85
CA ASN A 51 2.05 -10.01 -16.29
C ASN A 51 2.08 -11.48 -16.72
N GLN A 52 1.88 -11.72 -18.01
CA GLN A 52 1.88 -13.07 -18.59
C GLN A 52 3.27 -13.72 -18.60
N ASN A 53 4.34 -12.96 -18.41
CA ASN A 53 5.73 -13.43 -18.42
C ASN A 53 6.28 -13.73 -17.02
N GLY A 54 5.44 -13.65 -15.97
CA GLY A 54 5.78 -14.01 -14.60
C GLY A 54 6.42 -12.90 -13.78
N MET A 55 6.56 -11.66 -14.31
CA MET A 55 6.91 -10.50 -13.50
C MET A 55 5.79 -10.23 -12.49
N GLU A 56 6.17 -9.98 -11.23
CA GLU A 56 5.24 -9.68 -10.16
C GLU A 56 5.65 -8.40 -9.43
N VAL A 57 4.68 -7.54 -9.15
CA VAL A 57 4.85 -6.32 -8.37
C VAL A 57 3.86 -6.30 -7.22
N CYS A 58 4.35 -6.12 -6.00
CA CYS A 58 3.51 -5.95 -4.82
C CYS A 58 3.45 -4.49 -4.42
N ILE A 59 2.24 -3.94 -4.26
CA ILE A 59 2.00 -2.54 -3.93
C ILE A 59 1.09 -2.48 -2.71
N THR A 60 1.47 -1.70 -1.69
CA THR A 60 0.55 -1.38 -0.59
C THR A 60 -0.07 -0.01 -0.78
N ASN A 61 -1.35 0.12 -0.39
CA ASN A 61 -2.03 1.41 -0.37
C ASN A 61 -1.56 2.33 0.77
N TYR A 62 -0.77 1.84 1.72
CA TYR A 62 -0.10 2.69 2.69
C TYR A 62 1.09 3.40 2.05
N GLY A 63 0.93 4.69 1.77
CA GLY A 63 1.94 5.52 1.10
C GLY A 63 2.07 5.26 -0.40
N GLY A 64 1.16 4.48 -1.03
CA GLY A 64 1.24 4.15 -2.45
C GLY A 64 2.60 3.55 -2.82
N ARG A 65 3.01 2.47 -2.13
CA ARG A 65 4.38 1.95 -2.14
C ARG A 65 4.52 0.70 -2.98
N VAL A 66 5.57 0.65 -3.79
CA VAL A 66 6.10 -0.61 -4.32
C VAL A 66 6.85 -1.30 -3.19
N VAL A 67 6.37 -2.46 -2.78
CA VAL A 67 6.91 -3.27 -1.67
C VAL A 67 7.89 -4.30 -2.16
N SER A 68 7.60 -4.94 -3.29
CA SER A 68 8.49 -5.86 -3.99
C SER A 68 8.32 -5.74 -5.50
N LEU A 69 9.38 -6.03 -6.23
CA LEU A 69 9.40 -6.02 -7.69
C LEU A 69 10.25 -7.19 -8.16
N MET A 70 9.58 -8.29 -8.50
CA MET A 70 10.20 -9.53 -8.95
C MET A 70 10.41 -9.52 -10.45
N VAL A 71 11.67 -9.51 -10.87
CA VAL A 71 12.06 -9.52 -12.29
C VAL A 71 13.02 -10.67 -12.57
N PRO A 72 13.03 -11.24 -13.80
CA PRO A 72 13.98 -12.26 -14.16
C PRO A 72 15.38 -11.65 -14.37
N ASP A 73 16.40 -12.32 -13.83
CA ASP A 73 17.80 -12.05 -14.20
C ASP A 73 18.09 -12.62 -15.60
N ARG A 74 19.34 -12.46 -16.08
CA ARG A 74 19.79 -12.97 -17.38
C ARG A 74 19.68 -14.51 -17.54
N ASN A 75 19.51 -15.23 -16.43
CA ASN A 75 19.37 -16.70 -16.41
C ASN A 75 17.90 -17.10 -16.23
N GLY A 76 16.97 -16.14 -16.14
CA GLY A 76 15.56 -16.35 -15.90
C GLY A 76 15.20 -16.58 -14.43
N LYS A 77 16.14 -16.39 -13.49
CA LYS A 77 15.84 -16.47 -12.06
C LYS A 77 15.14 -15.18 -11.60
N MET A 78 14.01 -15.33 -10.95
CA MET A 78 13.27 -14.19 -10.38
C MET A 78 13.97 -13.67 -9.12
N GLU A 79 14.25 -12.36 -9.10
CA GLU A 79 14.88 -11.68 -7.96
C GLU A 79 14.11 -10.41 -7.63
N ASP A 80 13.99 -10.09 -6.34
CA ASP A 80 13.44 -8.82 -5.88
C ASP A 80 14.49 -7.72 -5.98
N ILE A 81 14.18 -6.66 -6.71
CA ILE A 81 15.13 -5.56 -6.99
C ILE A 81 14.83 -4.28 -6.21
N VAL A 82 13.85 -4.28 -5.31
CA VAL A 82 13.51 -3.11 -4.50
C VAL A 82 13.73 -3.36 -3.02
N CYS A 83 13.96 -2.27 -2.26
CA CYS A 83 14.02 -2.33 -0.81
C CYS A 83 12.62 -2.18 -0.23
N GLY A 84 12.25 -3.04 0.71
CA GLY A 84 10.98 -3.03 1.40
C GLY A 84 11.02 -3.72 2.76
N TYR A 85 9.89 -3.70 3.44
CA TYR A 85 9.67 -4.44 4.68
C TYR A 85 8.62 -5.54 4.46
N PRO A 86 8.73 -6.67 5.15
CA PRO A 86 7.84 -7.81 4.93
C PRO A 86 6.44 -7.61 5.53
N THR A 87 6.21 -6.58 6.34
CA THR A 87 4.93 -6.33 7.00
C THR A 87 4.58 -4.84 7.05
N ILE A 88 3.28 -4.54 7.11
CA ILE A 88 2.82 -3.15 7.31
C ILE A 88 3.26 -2.59 8.67
N ALA A 89 3.34 -3.42 9.70
CA ALA A 89 3.77 -3.01 11.03
C ALA A 89 5.19 -2.41 11.02
N GLU A 90 6.08 -2.98 10.20
CA GLU A 90 7.44 -2.45 10.06
C GLU A 90 7.48 -1.11 9.33
N TYR A 91 6.65 -0.90 8.30
CA TYR A 91 6.51 0.38 7.63
C TYR A 91 6.01 1.47 8.58
N LEU A 92 5.03 1.14 9.43
CA LEU A 92 4.48 2.07 10.44
C LEU A 92 5.53 2.41 11.51
N ALA A 93 6.33 1.45 11.93
CA ALA A 93 7.34 1.64 12.99
C ALA A 93 8.57 2.40 12.50
N LYS A 94 9.05 2.10 11.29
CA LYS A 94 10.36 2.58 10.80
C LYS A 94 10.29 3.88 10.01
N LYS A 95 9.12 4.30 9.54
CA LYS A 95 8.85 5.56 8.79
C LYS A 95 9.82 5.84 7.62
N GLN A 96 10.31 4.78 6.96
CA GLN A 96 11.15 4.92 5.77
C GLN A 96 10.31 5.15 4.52
N ASN A 97 10.89 5.83 3.52
CA ASN A 97 10.19 6.14 2.27
C ASN A 97 10.48 5.13 1.14
N PHE A 98 10.90 3.90 1.45
CA PHE A 98 11.14 2.87 0.44
C PHE A 98 9.90 2.66 -0.42
N GLY A 99 10.07 2.77 -1.74
CA GLY A 99 9.03 2.57 -2.74
C GLY A 99 7.84 3.52 -2.69
N ALA A 100 7.82 4.52 -1.79
CA ALA A 100 6.66 5.37 -1.53
C ALA A 100 6.42 6.42 -2.61
N THR A 101 5.13 6.73 -2.83
CA THR A 101 4.72 7.92 -3.56
C THR A 101 4.94 9.15 -2.70
N ILE A 102 5.79 10.06 -3.15
CA ILE A 102 6.17 11.28 -2.42
C ILE A 102 5.37 12.48 -2.94
N GLY A 103 4.84 13.27 -2.03
CA GLY A 103 4.09 14.48 -2.32
C GLY A 103 3.71 15.27 -1.04
N ARG A 104 3.24 16.52 -1.24
CA ARG A 104 3.03 17.19 -2.55
C ARG A 104 4.32 17.52 -3.32
N TYR A 105 5.45 17.71 -2.62
CA TYR A 105 6.74 18.09 -3.20
C TYR A 105 7.81 17.09 -2.77
N ILE A 106 8.60 16.59 -3.72
CA ILE A 106 9.73 15.71 -3.45
C ILE A 106 11.00 16.53 -3.16
N GLY A 107 11.80 16.08 -2.21
CA GLY A 107 13.02 16.80 -1.78
C GLY A 107 12.72 17.83 -0.70
N ARG A 108 13.55 18.88 -0.58
CA ARG A 108 13.47 19.88 0.48
C ARG A 108 13.07 21.24 -0.06
N ILE A 109 12.13 21.88 0.65
CA ILE A 109 11.83 23.32 0.51
C ILE A 109 12.54 24.01 1.66
N MET A 110 13.55 24.82 1.29
CA MET A 110 14.42 25.54 2.24
C MET A 110 13.61 26.51 3.09
N TYR A 111 13.89 26.53 4.38
CA TYR A 111 13.20 27.38 5.37
C TYR A 111 11.68 27.22 5.36
N SER A 112 11.19 26.10 4.84
CA SER A 112 9.75 25.79 4.73
C SER A 112 8.93 26.90 4.06
N THR A 113 9.50 27.62 3.11
CA THR A 113 8.82 28.72 2.42
C THR A 113 9.05 28.68 0.92
N PHE A 114 8.02 29.06 0.17
CA PHE A 114 8.12 29.30 -1.26
C PHE A 114 7.15 30.41 -1.67
N THR A 115 7.43 31.05 -2.80
CA THR A 115 6.55 32.09 -3.37
C THR A 115 5.97 31.60 -4.69
N LEU A 116 4.65 31.71 -4.82
CA LEU A 116 3.90 31.42 -6.03
C LEU A 116 2.93 32.56 -6.30
N ASP A 117 2.93 33.10 -7.51
CA ASP A 117 2.09 34.25 -7.93
C ASP A 117 2.15 35.43 -6.93
N SER A 118 3.36 35.78 -6.50
CA SER A 118 3.66 36.84 -5.53
C SER A 118 3.11 36.60 -4.11
N ILE A 119 2.56 35.46 -3.82
CA ILE A 119 2.12 35.07 -2.48
C ILE A 119 3.17 34.15 -1.86
N THR A 120 3.64 34.47 -0.67
CA THR A 120 4.56 33.63 0.08
C THR A 120 3.77 32.66 0.97
N TYR A 121 4.05 31.38 0.80
CA TYR A 121 3.46 30.29 1.57
C TYR A 121 4.47 29.79 2.59
N HIS A 122 3.97 29.49 3.79
CA HIS A 122 4.74 28.92 4.88
C HIS A 122 4.27 27.49 5.15
N LEU A 123 5.18 26.54 4.98
CA LEU A 123 4.93 25.12 5.21
C LEU A 123 5.26 24.74 6.65
N VAL A 124 4.75 23.60 7.09
CA VAL A 124 5.11 23.01 8.37
C VAL A 124 6.50 22.35 8.24
N PRO A 125 7.52 22.79 9.01
CA PRO A 125 8.84 22.17 8.96
C PRO A 125 8.80 20.76 9.58
N ASN A 126 9.51 19.83 8.97
CA ASN A 126 9.64 18.44 9.45
C ASN A 126 11.09 17.91 9.44
N THR A 127 12.04 18.74 8.99
CA THR A 127 13.47 18.43 8.99
C THR A 127 14.26 19.69 9.33
N GLY A 128 14.50 19.94 10.62
CA GLY A 128 15.03 21.20 11.11
C GLY A 128 14.09 22.36 10.72
N GLU A 129 14.62 23.41 10.05
CA GLU A 129 13.84 24.54 9.55
C GLU A 129 13.19 24.29 8.17
N HIS A 130 13.37 23.10 7.60
CA HIS A 130 12.99 22.79 6.23
C HIS A 130 11.77 21.87 6.17
N CYS A 131 10.97 22.00 5.09
CA CYS A 131 9.94 21.04 4.76
C CYS A 131 10.51 20.03 3.76
N ALA A 132 10.50 18.75 4.13
CA ALA A 132 10.97 17.67 3.28
C ALA A 132 9.82 16.74 2.89
N HIS A 133 9.81 16.31 1.63
CA HIS A 133 8.92 15.27 1.10
C HIS A 133 7.42 15.52 1.36
N GLY A 134 7.00 16.79 1.32
CA GLY A 134 5.60 17.20 1.48
C GLY A 134 5.13 17.38 2.92
N GLY A 135 6.02 17.28 3.91
CA GLY A 135 5.68 17.46 5.33
C GLY A 135 5.41 16.14 6.06
N ASP A 136 4.88 16.24 7.30
CA ASP A 136 4.51 15.09 8.12
C ASP A 136 3.10 15.31 8.72
N PRO A 137 2.10 14.46 8.38
CA PRO A 137 2.17 13.36 7.43
C PRO A 137 2.18 13.82 5.97
N GLY A 138 3.17 13.37 5.18
CA GLY A 138 3.19 13.49 3.73
C GLY A 138 2.47 12.33 3.04
N PHE A 139 2.46 12.30 1.71
CA PHE A 139 1.78 11.25 0.93
C PHE A 139 2.25 9.83 1.26
N ALA A 140 3.54 9.68 1.61
CA ALA A 140 4.16 8.43 2.02
C ALA A 140 3.61 7.83 3.32
N SER A 141 2.92 8.62 4.14
CA SER A 141 2.36 8.18 5.43
C SER A 141 0.83 8.11 5.42
N LYS A 142 0.20 8.25 4.26
CA LYS A 142 -1.25 8.23 4.09
C LYS A 142 -1.73 6.91 3.50
N ILE A 143 -2.97 6.56 3.80
CA ILE A 143 -3.64 5.44 3.15
C ILE A 143 -4.37 5.98 1.92
N TRP A 144 -4.06 5.39 0.76
CA TRP A 144 -4.65 5.71 -0.51
C TRP A 144 -5.87 4.84 -0.77
N GLN A 145 -6.89 5.39 -1.40
CA GLN A 145 -7.99 4.60 -1.94
C GLN A 145 -7.46 3.78 -3.13
N ALA A 146 -7.72 2.48 -3.12
CA ALA A 146 -7.22 1.56 -4.12
C ALA A 146 -8.35 0.97 -4.95
N GLU A 147 -8.13 0.93 -6.25
CA GLU A 147 -9.02 0.34 -7.25
C GLU A 147 -8.18 -0.60 -8.13
N GLN A 148 -8.39 -1.91 -7.98
CA GLN A 148 -7.78 -2.90 -8.86
C GLN A 148 -8.47 -2.81 -10.23
N LEU A 149 -7.74 -2.34 -11.25
CA LEU A 149 -8.30 -2.16 -12.60
C LEU A 149 -8.26 -3.46 -13.40
N ASP A 150 -7.17 -4.25 -13.24
CA ASP A 150 -6.95 -5.54 -13.89
C ASP A 150 -5.93 -6.35 -13.06
N GLU A 151 -5.63 -7.58 -13.46
CA GLU A 151 -4.60 -8.43 -12.85
C GLU A 151 -3.21 -7.76 -12.85
N ASN A 152 -2.94 -6.91 -13.84
CA ASN A 152 -1.68 -6.20 -14.00
C ASN A 152 -1.75 -4.69 -13.75
N ALA A 153 -2.90 -4.15 -13.30
CA ALA A 153 -3.10 -2.71 -13.17
C ALA A 153 -3.82 -2.32 -11.87
N LEU A 154 -3.28 -1.33 -11.18
CA LEU A 154 -3.81 -0.77 -9.94
C LEU A 154 -3.84 0.74 -10.01
N LYS A 155 -4.95 1.36 -9.64
CA LYS A 155 -5.07 2.80 -9.43
C LYS A 155 -5.15 3.11 -7.95
N LEU A 156 -4.32 4.03 -7.51
CA LEU A 156 -4.36 4.62 -6.18
C LEU A 156 -4.80 6.08 -6.28
N SER A 157 -5.66 6.50 -5.34
CA SER A 157 -6.21 7.85 -5.30
C SER A 157 -6.06 8.45 -3.92
N LEU A 158 -5.66 9.73 -3.86
CA LEU A 158 -5.50 10.47 -2.62
C LEU A 158 -6.04 11.89 -2.80
N PHE A 159 -6.82 12.36 -1.82
CA PHE A 159 -7.20 13.76 -1.71
C PHE A 159 -6.36 14.45 -0.66
N SER A 160 -5.75 15.57 -1.03
CA SER A 160 -4.98 16.45 -0.15
C SER A 160 -5.68 17.81 -0.10
N PRO A 161 -6.27 18.19 1.06
CA PRO A 161 -7.05 19.42 1.18
C PRO A 161 -6.18 20.68 1.16
N ASP A 162 -6.81 21.81 0.86
CA ASP A 162 -6.18 23.13 0.99
C ASP A 162 -5.62 23.34 2.41
N GLY A 163 -4.41 23.90 2.49
CA GLY A 163 -3.71 24.16 3.75
C GLY A 163 -3.01 22.94 4.38
N GLU A 164 -3.10 21.76 3.78
CA GLU A 164 -2.40 20.58 4.31
C GLU A 164 -0.89 20.79 4.34
N ASN A 165 -0.26 20.66 5.53
CA ASN A 165 1.15 21.01 5.79
C ASN A 165 1.56 22.43 5.32
N GLY A 166 0.59 23.35 5.15
CA GLY A 166 0.78 24.70 4.65
C GLY A 166 0.73 24.83 3.12
N PHE A 167 0.54 23.77 2.37
CA PHE A 167 0.40 23.83 0.91
C PHE A 167 -0.97 24.36 0.50
N PRO A 168 -1.04 25.30 -0.47
CA PRO A 168 -2.29 25.88 -0.92
C PRO A 168 -3.04 24.98 -1.89
N GLY A 169 -4.36 25.14 -1.89
CA GLY A 169 -5.30 24.52 -2.84
C GLY A 169 -5.59 23.04 -2.55
N ASN A 170 -6.79 22.64 -2.96
CA ASN A 170 -7.18 21.23 -2.96
C ASN A 170 -6.46 20.49 -4.09
N LEU A 171 -5.96 19.29 -3.80
CA LEU A 171 -5.28 18.46 -4.79
C LEU A 171 -5.85 17.04 -4.77
N GLN A 172 -6.38 16.60 -5.92
CA GLN A 172 -6.74 15.21 -6.16
C GLN A 172 -5.60 14.55 -6.92
N VAL A 173 -5.05 13.48 -6.35
CA VAL A 173 -3.93 12.73 -6.94
C VAL A 173 -4.39 11.34 -7.33
N HIS A 174 -3.99 10.91 -8.52
CA HIS A 174 -4.13 9.53 -8.97
C HIS A 174 -2.77 9.01 -9.40
N VAL A 175 -2.46 7.79 -8.99
CA VAL A 175 -1.27 7.06 -9.46
C VAL A 175 -1.75 5.73 -10.00
N ILE A 176 -1.40 5.43 -11.25
CA ILE A 176 -1.76 4.18 -11.91
C ILE A 176 -0.48 3.38 -12.13
N PHE A 177 -0.44 2.18 -11.58
CA PHE A 177 0.65 1.22 -11.76
C PHE A 177 0.21 0.17 -12.76
N VAL A 178 1.02 -0.09 -13.77
CA VAL A 178 0.76 -1.11 -14.80
C VAL A 178 2.01 -1.96 -15.00
N VAL A 179 1.86 -3.28 -14.87
CA VAL A 179 2.92 -4.23 -15.22
C VAL A 179 2.70 -4.67 -16.64
N THR A 180 3.58 -4.26 -17.56
CA THR A 180 3.45 -4.57 -19.00
C THR A 180 3.95 -5.97 -19.33
N ASN A 181 3.54 -6.50 -20.49
CA ASN A 181 4.08 -7.79 -20.97
C ASN A 181 5.52 -7.70 -21.49
N ASP A 182 6.09 -6.50 -21.58
CA ASP A 182 7.49 -6.28 -21.89
C ASP A 182 8.38 -6.27 -20.62
N ASN A 183 7.81 -6.68 -19.46
CA ASN A 183 8.44 -6.67 -18.14
C ASN A 183 8.85 -5.27 -17.67
N GLU A 184 8.00 -4.30 -17.88
CA GLU A 184 8.14 -2.94 -17.38
C GLU A 184 7.09 -2.66 -16.29
N LEU A 185 7.43 -1.82 -15.32
CA LEU A 185 6.51 -1.21 -14.39
C LEU A 185 6.29 0.23 -14.81
N ASP A 186 5.14 0.50 -15.42
CA ASP A 186 4.72 1.85 -15.76
C ASP A 186 4.00 2.51 -14.58
N ILE A 187 4.34 3.76 -14.31
CA ILE A 187 3.75 4.57 -13.25
C ILE A 187 3.30 5.91 -13.86
N HIS A 188 1.98 6.14 -13.87
CA HIS A 188 1.33 7.32 -14.42
C HIS A 188 0.71 8.20 -13.35
#